data_93c0ca35be24131e42be806ba38c2ee4
#
_entry.id   93c0ca35be24131e42be806ba38c2ee4
#
_cell.length_a   1.000
_cell.length_b   1.000
_cell.length_c   1.000
_cell.angle_alpha   90.00
_cell.angle_beta   90.00
_cell.angle_gamma   90.00
#
_symmetry.space_group_name_H-M   'P 1'
#
loop_
_entity.id
_entity.type
_entity.pdbx_description
1 polymer ?
#
loop_
_entity_poly.entity_id
_entity_poly.type
_entity_poly.pdbx_seq_one_letter_code
_entity_poly.pdbx_strand_id
1 'polypeptide(L)'
;MTTAATFKDHFSRQSGDYSRYRPGYPPDLITWVASRAPDRALAVDCATGNGQAAIALAGHFDAVLAVDGSLAQLERAQPHPNVRYELAMAEHLPVPDQSVSLVAAAQAVHWFDFERFHAECRRVLKPGGVIAVWAYEKFQAGSAIDSVVDRFYAGVVGYHIPGVGLDTC
;
A
#
# COMPACT_ATOMS: atom_id res chain seq x y z
N MET A 1 -0.45 -29.47 -11.43
CA MET A 1 -1.21 -29.03 -10.23
C MET A 1 -0.40 -27.95 -9.56
N THR A 2 -0.72 -26.71 -9.82
CA THR A 2 0.02 -25.53 -9.31
C THR A 2 -0.55 -25.21 -7.94
N THR A 3 0.26 -25.36 -6.90
CA THR A 3 -0.09 -24.98 -5.52
C THR A 3 -0.32 -23.49 -5.47
N ALA A 4 -1.57 -23.08 -5.20
CA ALA A 4 -1.89 -21.70 -4.89
C ALA A 4 -1.08 -21.26 -3.67
N ALA A 5 -0.33 -20.18 -3.80
CA ALA A 5 0.39 -19.58 -2.67
C ALA A 5 -0.67 -19.14 -1.64
N THR A 6 -0.63 -19.73 -0.46
CA THR A 6 -1.56 -19.41 0.62
C THR A 6 -1.18 -18.04 1.17
N PHE A 7 -2.04 -17.05 1.03
CA PHE A 7 -1.91 -15.74 1.66
C PHE A 7 -1.77 -15.92 3.18
N LYS A 8 -0.63 -15.51 3.75
CA LYS A 8 -0.41 -15.52 5.20
C LYS A 8 -0.91 -14.19 5.77
N ASP A 9 -2.12 -14.21 6.34
CA ASP A 9 -2.70 -13.06 7.03
C ASP A 9 -1.98 -12.81 8.36
N HIS A 10 -0.94 -11.97 8.32
CA HIS A 10 -0.15 -11.54 9.48
C HIS A 10 -0.78 -10.37 10.24
N PHE A 11 -1.82 -9.73 9.71
CA PHE A 11 -2.33 -8.43 10.19
C PHE A 11 -3.65 -8.48 10.94
N SER A 12 -4.41 -9.58 10.88
CA SER A 12 -5.76 -9.67 11.47
C SER A 12 -5.80 -9.53 12.99
N ARG A 13 -4.70 -9.80 13.72
CA ARG A 13 -4.69 -9.81 15.19
C ARG A 13 -4.30 -8.49 15.86
N GLN A 14 -3.68 -7.53 15.17
CA GLN A 14 -3.16 -6.27 15.77
C GLN A 14 -3.78 -5.00 15.20
N SER A 15 -4.83 -5.12 14.41
CA SER A 15 -5.34 -4.03 13.56
C SER A 15 -6.14 -2.92 14.29
N GLY A 16 -6.59 -3.13 15.52
CA GLY A 16 -7.43 -2.16 16.23
C GLY A 16 -6.66 -0.93 16.73
N ASP A 17 -5.51 -1.14 17.39
CA ASP A 17 -4.68 -0.04 17.91
C ASP A 17 -3.76 0.54 16.84
N TYR A 18 -3.33 -0.28 15.87
CA TYR A 18 -2.43 0.14 14.81
C TYR A 18 -3.04 1.20 13.89
N SER A 19 -4.35 1.10 13.57
CA SER A 19 -5.03 2.07 12.71
C SER A 19 -5.20 3.46 13.36
N ARG A 20 -5.28 3.51 14.69
CA ARG A 20 -5.54 4.75 15.44
C ARG A 20 -4.32 5.66 15.55
N TYR A 21 -3.11 5.07 15.50
CA TYR A 21 -1.84 5.79 15.71
C TYR A 21 -0.98 5.87 14.45
N ARG A 22 -1.43 5.30 13.34
CA ARG A 22 -0.69 5.38 12.08
C ARG A 22 -0.76 6.80 11.53
N PRO A 23 0.37 7.50 11.33
CA PRO A 23 0.37 8.82 10.73
C PRO A 23 -0.23 8.77 9.33
N GLY A 24 -1.06 9.76 9.00
CA GLY A 24 -1.53 9.93 7.63
C GLY A 24 -0.39 10.30 6.69
N TYR A 25 -0.61 10.14 5.39
CA TYR A 25 0.36 10.56 4.39
C TYR A 25 0.30 12.10 4.22
N PRO A 26 1.45 12.78 4.05
CA PRO A 26 1.47 14.22 3.80
C PRO A 26 0.62 14.58 2.58
N PRO A 27 -0.27 15.58 2.66
CA PRO A 27 -1.11 15.99 1.54
C PRO A 27 -0.29 16.36 0.29
N ASP A 28 0.88 16.96 0.48
CA ASP A 28 1.77 17.35 -0.62
C ASP A 28 2.30 16.12 -1.38
N LEU A 29 2.56 15.00 -0.70
CA LEU A 29 2.94 13.75 -1.35
C LEU A 29 1.82 13.26 -2.27
N ILE A 30 0.59 13.22 -1.76
CA ILE A 30 -0.57 12.75 -2.54
C ILE A 30 -0.84 13.66 -3.74
N THR A 31 -0.78 14.97 -3.53
CA THR A 31 -0.91 15.98 -4.60
C THR A 31 0.17 15.79 -5.66
N TRP A 32 1.42 15.59 -5.25
CA TRP A 32 2.53 15.36 -6.16
C TRP A 32 2.36 14.06 -6.95
N VAL A 33 2.04 12.95 -6.29
CA VAL A 33 1.77 11.65 -6.94
C VAL A 33 0.64 11.80 -7.94
N ALA A 34 -0.48 12.37 -7.53
CA ALA A 34 -1.62 12.60 -8.41
C ALA A 34 -1.24 13.47 -9.62
N SER A 35 -0.38 14.48 -9.45
CA SER A 35 0.05 15.36 -10.55
C SER A 35 0.81 14.65 -11.67
N ARG A 36 1.34 13.44 -11.41
CA ARG A 36 2.09 12.64 -12.40
C ARG A 36 1.20 11.78 -13.29
N ALA A 37 -0.02 11.50 -12.88
CA ALA A 37 -0.95 10.70 -13.67
C ALA A 37 -1.45 11.48 -14.91
N PRO A 38 -1.69 10.79 -16.05
CA PRO A 38 -2.10 11.43 -17.30
C PRO A 38 -3.49 12.07 -17.22
N ASP A 39 -4.35 11.52 -16.39
CA ASP A 39 -5.69 12.05 -16.10
C ASP A 39 -6.11 11.68 -14.65
N ARG A 40 -7.35 12.00 -14.27
CA ARG A 40 -7.90 11.79 -12.93
C ARG A 40 -9.03 10.75 -12.89
N ALA A 41 -9.21 9.95 -13.93
CA ALA A 41 -10.37 9.07 -14.03
C ALA A 41 -10.36 7.94 -13.01
N LEU A 42 -9.25 7.17 -12.91
CA LEU A 42 -9.18 6.02 -12.01
C LEU A 42 -7.78 5.85 -11.41
N ALA A 43 -7.72 5.79 -10.08
CA ALA A 43 -6.57 5.28 -9.36
C ALA A 43 -6.87 3.90 -8.74
N VAL A 44 -5.84 3.07 -8.58
CA VAL A 44 -5.90 1.82 -7.83
C VAL A 44 -4.94 1.91 -6.65
N ASP A 45 -5.41 1.59 -5.44
CA ASP A 45 -4.60 1.48 -4.23
C ASP A 45 -4.45 0.00 -3.86
N CYS A 46 -3.24 -0.54 -4.00
CA CYS A 46 -2.92 -1.94 -3.79
C CYS A 46 -2.49 -2.20 -2.35
N ALA A 47 -3.04 -3.25 -1.72
CA ALA A 47 -2.90 -3.58 -0.31
C ALA A 47 -3.30 -2.38 0.57
N THR A 48 -4.50 -1.89 0.32
CA THR A 48 -5.04 -0.64 0.89
C THR A 48 -5.19 -0.66 2.40
N GLY A 49 -5.25 -1.85 3.01
CA GLY A 49 -5.51 -2.01 4.43
C GLY A 49 -6.86 -1.40 4.81
N ASN A 50 -6.85 -0.44 5.74
CA ASN A 50 -8.03 0.29 6.16
C ASN A 50 -8.39 1.52 5.28
N GLY A 51 -7.73 1.70 4.13
CA GLY A 51 -8.10 2.68 3.13
C GLY A 51 -7.47 4.07 3.26
N GLN A 52 -6.43 4.26 4.08
CA GLN A 52 -5.83 5.59 4.30
C GLN A 52 -5.33 6.25 3.00
N ALA A 53 -4.58 5.50 2.18
CA ALA A 53 -4.07 6.03 0.92
C ALA A 53 -5.21 6.19 -0.10
N ALA A 54 -6.13 5.24 -0.16
CA ALA A 54 -7.30 5.31 -1.04
C ALA A 54 -8.15 6.56 -0.80
N ILE A 55 -8.44 6.89 0.47
CA ILE A 55 -9.21 8.09 0.84
C ILE A 55 -8.45 9.36 0.45
N ALA A 56 -7.14 9.40 0.69
CA ALA A 56 -6.33 10.54 0.30
C ALA A 56 -6.30 10.73 -1.23
N LEU A 57 -6.20 9.64 -2.00
CA LEU A 57 -6.28 9.67 -3.46
C LEU A 57 -7.66 10.07 -3.97
N ALA A 58 -8.74 9.73 -3.27
CA ALA A 58 -10.11 10.07 -3.66
C ALA A 58 -10.40 11.58 -3.70
N GLY A 59 -9.58 12.40 -3.04
CA GLY A 59 -9.59 13.86 -3.19
C GLY A 59 -9.00 14.37 -4.51
N HIS A 60 -8.38 13.49 -5.30
CA HIS A 60 -7.66 13.84 -6.51
C HIS A 60 -8.12 13.07 -7.75
N PHE A 61 -8.88 11.99 -7.58
CA PHE A 61 -9.38 11.13 -8.67
C PHE A 61 -10.89 11.00 -8.61
N ASP A 62 -11.51 10.86 -9.77
CA ASP A 62 -12.96 10.67 -9.92
C ASP A 62 -13.41 9.36 -9.27
N ALA A 63 -12.58 8.32 -9.35
CA ALA A 63 -12.79 7.04 -8.70
C ALA A 63 -11.47 6.44 -8.20
N VAL A 64 -11.54 5.73 -7.07
CA VAL A 64 -10.44 4.92 -6.54
C VAL A 64 -10.95 3.51 -6.32
N LEU A 65 -10.25 2.53 -6.89
CA LEU A 65 -10.39 1.13 -6.53
C LEU A 65 -9.33 0.79 -5.48
N ALA A 66 -9.77 0.40 -4.29
CA ALA A 66 -8.91 0.01 -3.18
C ALA A 66 -8.98 -1.51 -3.00
N VAL A 67 -7.86 -2.19 -3.23
CA VAL A 67 -7.81 -3.65 -3.13
C VAL A 67 -6.94 -4.11 -1.97
N ASP A 68 -7.35 -5.20 -1.32
CA ASP A 68 -6.54 -5.88 -0.31
C ASP A 68 -6.81 -7.39 -0.37
N GLY A 69 -5.78 -8.20 -0.07
CA GLY A 69 -5.91 -9.66 0.03
C GLY A 69 -6.57 -10.12 1.32
N SER A 70 -6.80 -9.22 2.29
CA SER A 70 -7.41 -9.51 3.59
C SER A 70 -8.80 -8.89 3.69
N LEU A 71 -9.83 -9.73 3.74
CA LEU A 71 -11.21 -9.28 3.98
C LEU A 71 -11.32 -8.54 5.33
N ALA A 72 -10.60 -9.00 6.36
CA ALA A 72 -10.60 -8.37 7.68
C ALA A 72 -10.03 -6.94 7.69
N GLN A 73 -9.17 -6.58 6.74
CA GLN A 73 -8.72 -5.22 6.54
C GLN A 73 -9.81 -4.37 5.87
N LEU A 74 -10.42 -4.90 4.82
CA LEU A 74 -11.48 -4.21 4.08
C LEU A 74 -12.74 -3.94 4.94
N GLU A 75 -13.10 -4.86 5.84
CA GLU A 75 -14.21 -4.67 6.79
C GLU A 75 -14.01 -3.49 7.75
N ARG A 76 -12.76 -3.04 7.93
CA ARG A 76 -12.38 -1.88 8.77
C ARG A 76 -12.10 -0.64 7.96
N ALA A 77 -12.19 -0.73 6.64
CA ALA A 77 -11.94 0.40 5.76
C ALA A 77 -13.00 1.49 5.95
N GLN A 78 -12.55 2.73 5.92
CA GLN A 78 -13.47 3.86 6.06
C GLN A 78 -14.23 4.07 4.75
N PRO A 79 -15.57 4.14 4.77
CA PRO A 79 -16.36 4.38 3.57
C PRO A 79 -16.10 5.78 3.01
N HIS A 80 -15.99 5.86 1.68
CA HIS A 80 -15.89 7.12 0.97
C HIS A 80 -16.63 7.01 -0.37
N PRO A 81 -17.38 8.04 -0.82
CA PRO A 81 -18.23 7.95 -2.01
C PRO A 81 -17.48 7.62 -3.31
N ASN A 82 -16.22 8.03 -3.41
CA ASN A 82 -15.37 7.81 -4.60
C ASN A 82 -14.42 6.62 -4.43
N VAL A 83 -14.53 5.83 -3.34
CA VAL A 83 -13.68 4.65 -3.10
C VAL A 83 -14.53 3.39 -3.13
N ARG A 84 -14.16 2.45 -3.99
CA ARG A 84 -14.68 1.10 -4.01
C ARG A 84 -13.65 0.14 -3.44
N TYR A 85 -14.01 -0.58 -2.39
CA TYR A 85 -13.18 -1.61 -1.78
C TYR A 85 -13.50 -2.98 -2.38
N GLU A 86 -12.45 -3.75 -2.70
CA GLU A 86 -12.60 -5.07 -3.31
C GLU A 86 -11.52 -6.04 -2.84
N LEU A 87 -11.91 -7.29 -2.57
CA LEU A 87 -10.98 -8.36 -2.20
C LEU A 87 -10.25 -8.83 -3.46
N ALA A 88 -8.98 -8.44 -3.58
CA ALA A 88 -8.11 -8.84 -4.69
C ALA A 88 -6.64 -8.74 -4.30
N MET A 89 -5.80 -9.47 -5.02
CA MET A 89 -4.34 -9.39 -4.91
C MET A 89 -3.81 -8.29 -5.83
N ALA A 90 -2.71 -7.65 -5.44
CA ALA A 90 -2.05 -6.63 -6.25
C ALA A 90 -1.55 -7.17 -7.61
N GLU A 91 -1.30 -8.47 -7.67
CA GLU A 91 -0.84 -9.19 -8.86
C GLU A 91 -1.98 -9.58 -9.82
N HIS A 92 -3.25 -9.28 -9.45
CA HIS A 92 -4.42 -9.57 -10.27
C HIS A 92 -5.56 -8.61 -9.96
N LEU A 93 -5.55 -7.46 -10.62
CA LEU A 93 -6.47 -6.36 -10.37
C LEU A 93 -7.78 -6.53 -11.18
N PRO A 94 -8.95 -6.36 -10.56
CA PRO A 94 -10.25 -6.53 -11.19
C PRO A 94 -10.65 -5.31 -12.05
N VAL A 95 -9.75 -4.92 -12.95
CA VAL A 95 -9.95 -3.78 -13.87
C VAL A 95 -9.51 -4.17 -15.29
N PRO A 96 -10.11 -3.55 -16.34
CA PRO A 96 -9.70 -3.78 -17.71
C PRO A 96 -8.26 -3.33 -18.00
N ASP A 97 -7.71 -3.85 -19.08
CA ASP A 97 -6.43 -3.39 -19.61
C ASP A 97 -6.48 -1.89 -19.92
N GLN A 98 -5.38 -1.19 -19.70
CA GLN A 98 -5.19 0.21 -20.06
C GLN A 98 -6.32 1.15 -19.56
N SER A 99 -6.86 0.87 -18.37
CA SER A 99 -7.98 1.63 -17.80
C SER A 99 -7.58 2.52 -16.62
N VAL A 100 -6.40 2.29 -16.03
CA VAL A 100 -5.94 2.92 -14.79
C VAL A 100 -4.94 4.04 -15.07
N SER A 101 -5.11 5.18 -14.41
CA SER A 101 -4.21 6.34 -14.53
C SER A 101 -3.07 6.31 -13.51
N LEU A 102 -3.32 5.72 -12.33
CA LEU A 102 -2.36 5.56 -11.24
C LEU A 102 -2.56 4.23 -10.53
N VAL A 103 -1.48 3.46 -10.38
CA VAL A 103 -1.40 2.34 -9.42
C VAL A 103 -0.53 2.78 -8.24
N ALA A 104 -1.09 2.75 -7.04
CA ALA A 104 -0.43 3.13 -5.80
C ALA A 104 -0.19 1.91 -4.91
N ALA A 105 0.92 1.88 -4.18
CA ALA A 105 1.18 0.92 -3.11
C ALA A 105 1.90 1.63 -1.96
N ALA A 106 1.19 1.80 -0.85
CA ALA A 106 1.65 2.51 0.33
C ALA A 106 2.03 1.53 1.44
N GLN A 107 3.29 1.45 1.83
CA GLN A 107 3.81 0.55 2.88
C GLN A 107 3.57 -0.95 2.61
N ALA A 108 3.46 -1.38 1.35
CA ALA A 108 2.98 -2.71 1.05
C ALA A 108 3.81 -3.50 0.02
N VAL A 109 4.58 -2.85 -0.82
CA VAL A 109 5.26 -3.48 -1.98
C VAL A 109 6.15 -4.68 -1.61
N HIS A 110 6.69 -4.71 -0.39
CA HIS A 110 7.51 -5.80 0.12
C HIS A 110 6.75 -7.12 0.35
N TRP A 111 5.42 -7.11 0.26
CA TRP A 111 4.56 -8.29 0.35
C TRP A 111 4.22 -8.89 -1.01
N PHE A 112 4.50 -8.18 -2.11
CA PHE A 112 4.08 -8.55 -3.45
C PHE A 112 5.08 -9.50 -4.13
N ASP A 113 4.56 -10.35 -5.01
CA ASP A 113 5.38 -10.94 -6.06
C ASP A 113 5.69 -9.83 -7.08
N PHE A 114 6.89 -9.28 -6.97
CA PHE A 114 7.27 -8.07 -7.70
C PHE A 114 7.15 -8.22 -9.23
N GLU A 115 7.52 -9.37 -9.77
CA GLU A 115 7.45 -9.60 -11.22
C GLU A 115 5.99 -9.64 -11.69
N ARG A 116 5.13 -10.33 -10.95
CA ARG A 116 3.70 -10.43 -11.26
C ARG A 116 3.00 -9.09 -11.07
N PHE A 117 3.28 -8.40 -9.97
CA PHE A 117 2.75 -7.06 -9.74
C PHE A 117 3.13 -6.09 -10.85
N HIS A 118 4.41 -6.10 -11.29
CA HIS A 118 4.86 -5.23 -12.36
C HIS A 118 4.22 -5.60 -13.72
N ALA A 119 4.05 -6.89 -14.02
CA ALA A 119 3.33 -7.33 -15.21
C ALA A 119 1.86 -6.87 -15.20
N GLU A 120 1.20 -6.96 -14.03
CA GLU A 120 -0.16 -6.51 -13.86
C GLU A 120 -0.30 -4.98 -13.98
N CYS A 121 0.63 -4.23 -13.40
CA CYS A 121 0.68 -2.78 -13.60
C CYS A 121 0.79 -2.40 -15.08
N ARG A 122 1.63 -3.10 -15.85
CA ARG A 122 1.73 -2.88 -17.30
C ARG A 122 0.44 -3.19 -18.05
N ARG A 123 -0.32 -4.19 -17.60
CA ARG A 123 -1.60 -4.54 -18.20
C ARG A 123 -2.64 -3.45 -17.96
N VAL A 124 -2.77 -3.00 -16.71
CA VAL A 124 -3.89 -2.11 -16.32
C VAL A 124 -3.65 -0.64 -16.60
N LEU A 125 -2.38 -0.18 -16.61
CA LEU A 125 -2.08 1.23 -16.79
C LEU A 125 -2.31 1.69 -18.22
N LYS A 126 -2.92 2.87 -18.35
CA LYS A 126 -3.02 3.61 -19.61
C LYS A 126 -1.63 4.02 -20.10
N PRO A 127 -1.48 4.35 -21.39
CA PRO A 127 -0.29 5.06 -21.88
C PRO A 127 -0.01 6.31 -21.03
N GLY A 128 1.19 6.43 -20.47
CA GLY A 128 1.56 7.49 -19.54
C GLY A 128 1.05 7.31 -18.12
N GLY A 129 0.37 6.21 -17.81
CA GLY A 129 -0.03 5.85 -16.45
C GLY A 129 1.16 5.63 -15.53
N VAL A 130 0.99 5.85 -14.23
CA VAL A 130 2.06 5.91 -13.23
C VAL A 130 1.92 4.83 -12.19
N ILE A 131 3.05 4.23 -11.79
CA ILE A 131 3.16 3.43 -10.57
C ILE A 131 3.78 4.32 -9.50
N ALA A 132 3.13 4.46 -8.36
CA ALA A 132 3.65 5.17 -7.19
C ALA A 132 3.77 4.23 -5.99
N VAL A 133 4.99 4.06 -5.53
CA VAL A 133 5.29 3.26 -4.34
C VAL A 133 5.96 4.15 -3.31
N TRP A 134 5.46 4.12 -2.07
CA TRP A 134 6.11 4.85 -0.98
C TRP A 134 6.06 4.07 0.32
N ALA A 135 7.09 4.31 1.12
CA ALA A 135 7.21 3.77 2.46
C ALA A 135 7.79 4.85 3.38
N TYR A 136 7.48 4.77 4.65
CA TYR A 136 8.25 5.48 5.66
C TYR A 136 9.17 4.46 6.36
N GLU A 137 10.36 4.90 6.64
CA GLU A 137 11.31 4.16 7.44
C GLU A 137 11.27 4.62 8.90
N LYS A 138 12.02 3.94 9.74
CA LYS A 138 12.29 4.36 11.10
C LYS A 138 12.89 5.77 11.08
N PHE A 139 12.24 6.72 11.73
CA PHE A 139 12.75 8.09 11.81
C PHE A 139 13.99 8.16 12.71
N GLN A 140 14.89 9.07 12.41
CA GLN A 140 16.01 9.44 13.26
C GLN A 140 15.71 10.80 13.92
N ALA A 141 15.67 10.82 15.25
CA ALA A 141 15.31 12.01 16.03
C ALA A 141 16.47 12.51 16.91
N GLY A 142 17.64 11.86 16.81
CA GLY A 142 18.82 12.11 17.63
C GLY A 142 19.09 11.02 18.65
N SER A 143 20.36 10.84 19.02
CA SER A 143 20.90 9.66 19.69
C SER A 143 20.14 9.21 20.95
N ALA A 144 19.57 10.13 21.73
CA ALA A 144 18.84 9.78 22.95
C ALA A 144 17.48 9.14 22.64
N ILE A 145 16.75 9.64 21.64
CA ILE A 145 15.45 9.12 21.21
C ILE A 145 15.66 7.86 20.38
N ASP A 146 16.64 7.85 19.48
CA ASP A 146 16.96 6.70 18.63
C ASP A 146 17.29 5.48 19.46
N SER A 147 18.00 5.63 20.57
CA SER A 147 18.31 4.50 21.49
C SER A 147 17.08 3.90 22.16
N VAL A 148 16.03 4.68 22.42
CA VAL A 148 14.75 4.20 22.95
C VAL A 148 13.96 3.49 21.86
N VAL A 149 13.91 4.08 20.67
CA VAL A 149 13.25 3.53 19.49
C VAL A 149 13.91 2.20 19.10
N ASP A 150 15.26 2.12 19.12
CA ASP A 150 16.00 0.89 18.81
C ASP A 150 15.70 -0.24 19.80
N ARG A 151 15.63 0.07 21.08
CA ARG A 151 15.24 -0.92 22.10
C ARG A 151 13.81 -1.40 21.92
N PHE A 152 12.89 -0.50 21.57
CA PHE A 152 11.51 -0.87 21.27
C PHE A 152 11.45 -1.80 20.06
N TYR A 153 12.09 -1.44 18.96
CA TYR A 153 12.13 -2.27 17.75
C TYR A 153 12.84 -3.61 18.00
N ALA A 154 13.93 -3.64 18.72
CA ALA A 154 14.62 -4.89 19.08
C ALA A 154 13.76 -5.81 19.96
N GLY A 155 12.90 -5.25 20.82
CA GLY A 155 11.98 -6.01 21.69
C GLY A 155 10.70 -6.47 21.00
N VAL A 156 10.22 -5.73 20.00
CA VAL A 156 8.95 -5.99 19.31
C VAL A 156 9.15 -6.70 17.98
N VAL A 157 10.26 -6.42 17.28
CA VAL A 157 10.57 -7.01 15.98
C VAL A 157 11.51 -8.20 16.14
N GLY A 158 11.07 -9.20 16.89
CA GLY A 158 11.62 -10.56 16.81
C GLY A 158 11.25 -11.25 15.48
N TYR A 159 10.80 -10.52 14.50
CA TYR A 159 10.50 -10.97 13.15
C TYR A 159 11.67 -10.65 12.22
N HIS A 160 12.55 -11.61 12.12
CA HIS A 160 13.50 -11.67 11.02
C HIS A 160 12.73 -11.82 9.71
N ILE A 161 12.74 -10.79 8.86
CA ILE A 161 12.28 -10.90 7.47
C ILE A 161 13.44 -11.55 6.70
N PRO A 162 13.32 -12.82 6.26
CA PRO A 162 14.38 -13.44 5.49
C PRO A 162 14.51 -12.71 4.15
N GLY A 163 15.67 -12.17 3.87
CA GLY A 163 16.02 -11.59 2.58
C GLY A 163 16.15 -10.07 2.51
N VAL A 164 15.94 -9.33 3.59
CA VAL A 164 16.28 -7.90 3.65
C VAL A 164 17.62 -7.76 4.34
N GLY A 165 18.70 -7.73 3.57
CA GLY A 165 20.01 -7.31 4.03
C GLY A 165 19.99 -5.81 4.24
N LEU A 166 20.25 -5.35 5.47
CA LEU A 166 20.62 -3.96 5.73
C LEU A 166 22.06 -3.78 5.26
N ASP A 167 22.24 -3.46 4.00
CA ASP A 167 23.53 -2.92 3.54
C ASP A 167 23.62 -1.48 4.07
N THR A 168 24.35 -1.34 5.16
CA THR A 168 24.82 -0.04 5.64
C THR A 168 25.93 0.46 4.71
N CYS A 169 25.64 1.49 3.89
CA CYS A 169 26.66 2.39 3.37
C CYS A 169 26.97 3.49 4.38
#